data_5a0ab081d7fcdc34968c581463a65764
#
_entry.id   5a0ab081d7fcdc34968c581463a65764
#
_cell.length_a   1.000
_cell.length_b   1.000
_cell.length_c   1.000
_cell.angle_alpha   90.00
_cell.angle_beta   90.00
_cell.angle_gamma   90.00
#
_symmetry.space_group_name_H-M   'P 1'
#
loop_
_entity.id
_entity.type
_entity.pdbx_description
1 polymer ?
#
loop_
_entity_poly.entity_id
_entity_poly.type
_entity_poly.pdbx_seq_one_letter_code
_entity_poly.pdbx_strand_id
1 'polypeptide(L)'
;FTSGSWWVILFFAAAYCGLVNVKLELPVKLSWLWAAILLVIGAILSVFSVQYVLLTDEDFVKTTDMVCEVNVVLALAIYLVILFITNNTRLTCTIASIAILAFWFIDYFVYEFRGNEFTYADLKSAGTGLSVVTKYKFVIDYKFLYVILAAVLYIMLVRRIEVQFESAIHMRIISILLTIICVLYVIMNSMSLNTETWEKKGTYRNGYLLNFVLGIRDSFVKAPDGYSKAAVDKIAGNFKETDSSYSQSDAKNPTIIVIMNESFADLSVVGDFKTNTQVTPFMDSLSENTLKGYALSSVYGAKTPNSEWEFETGNSMAFLPDGSVVYQQYINDDPTSIVSNLKNIGYTTVAMHPYYATGWSRNKVYPHLGYDETYFIDDFDQTKILREYITDQELYDKIIDRYEKKSDDEKLHIRSEEHTSELQSHHDLVCRLLLEK
;
A
#
# COMPACT_ATOMS: atom_id res chain seq x y z
N PHE A 1 -30.25 7.93 -0.12
CA PHE A 1 -30.28 9.39 0.12
C PHE A 1 -31.27 9.68 1.25
N THR A 2 -30.76 10.11 2.40
CA THR A 2 -31.59 10.57 3.50
C THR A 2 -32.20 11.94 3.16
N SER A 3 -33.35 12.30 3.76
CA SER A 3 -34.07 13.55 3.48
C SER A 3 -33.24 14.85 3.63
N GLY A 4 -32.12 14.79 4.35
CA GLY A 4 -31.19 15.91 4.52
C GLY A 4 -30.29 16.20 3.28
N SER A 5 -30.06 15.23 2.42
CA SER A 5 -29.10 15.35 1.30
C SER A 5 -29.59 16.28 0.19
N TRP A 6 -30.92 16.45 0.03
CA TRP A 6 -31.51 17.30 -1.02
C TRP A 6 -31.23 18.79 -0.81
N TRP A 7 -31.19 19.27 0.43
CA TRP A 7 -30.90 20.66 0.73
C TRP A 7 -29.46 21.05 0.37
N VAL A 8 -28.53 20.13 0.56
CA VAL A 8 -27.12 20.33 0.17
C VAL A 8 -27.01 20.44 -1.35
N ILE A 9 -27.65 19.54 -2.08
CA ILE A 9 -27.67 19.57 -3.56
C ILE A 9 -28.30 20.86 -4.07
N LEU A 10 -29.44 21.28 -3.49
CA LEU A 10 -30.10 22.53 -3.84
C LEU A 10 -29.23 23.76 -3.55
N PHE A 11 -28.50 23.77 -2.41
CA PHE A 11 -27.56 24.82 -2.07
C PHE A 11 -26.45 24.92 -3.12
N PHE A 12 -25.83 23.81 -3.48
CA PHE A 12 -24.77 23.78 -4.51
C PHE A 12 -25.32 24.19 -5.88
N ALA A 13 -26.51 23.76 -6.25
CA ALA A 13 -27.14 24.16 -7.51
C ALA A 13 -27.44 25.68 -7.55
N ALA A 14 -27.97 26.24 -6.46
CA ALA A 14 -28.24 27.68 -6.36
C ALA A 14 -26.93 28.49 -6.39
N ALA A 15 -25.89 28.08 -5.65
CA ALA A 15 -24.58 28.69 -5.69
C ALA A 15 -23.94 28.63 -7.07
N TYR A 16 -24.07 27.48 -7.75
CA TYR A 16 -23.64 27.30 -9.13
C TYR A 16 -24.34 28.28 -10.08
N CYS A 17 -25.69 28.37 -10.06
CA CYS A 17 -26.46 29.29 -10.88
C CYS A 17 -26.09 30.74 -10.58
N GLY A 18 -25.84 31.11 -9.33
CA GLY A 18 -25.37 32.43 -8.97
C GLY A 18 -24.01 32.76 -9.56
N LEU A 19 -23.05 31.86 -9.43
CA LEU A 19 -21.67 32.05 -9.93
C LEU A 19 -21.59 32.11 -11.48
N VAL A 20 -22.46 31.40 -12.18
CA VAL A 20 -22.46 31.45 -13.69
C VAL A 20 -22.67 32.83 -14.22
N ASN A 21 -23.49 33.66 -13.56
CA ASN A 21 -23.89 34.96 -14.00
C ASN A 21 -23.03 36.12 -13.48
N VAL A 22 -22.08 35.87 -12.58
CA VAL A 22 -21.24 36.89 -11.96
C VAL A 22 -19.86 36.90 -12.59
N LYS A 23 -19.40 38.08 -13.05
CA LYS A 23 -17.97 38.37 -13.33
C LYS A 23 -17.49 39.36 -12.31
N LEU A 24 -16.41 38.99 -11.62
CA LEU A 24 -15.75 39.85 -10.64
C LEU A 24 -14.46 40.39 -11.26
N GLU A 25 -14.49 41.66 -11.66
CA GLU A 25 -13.30 42.39 -12.11
C GLU A 25 -12.70 43.08 -10.88
N LEU A 26 -11.52 42.66 -10.50
CA LEU A 26 -10.83 43.15 -9.29
C LEU A 26 -9.76 44.19 -9.68
N PRO A 27 -9.52 45.20 -8.83
CA PRO A 27 -8.45 46.17 -9.10
C PRO A 27 -7.07 45.49 -9.17
N VAL A 28 -6.32 45.81 -10.23
CA VAL A 28 -4.96 45.22 -10.46
C VAL A 28 -4.04 45.39 -9.25
N LYS A 29 -4.13 46.53 -8.54
CA LYS A 29 -3.34 46.79 -7.34
C LYS A 29 -3.54 45.79 -6.19
N LEU A 30 -4.67 45.09 -6.14
CA LEU A 30 -5.01 44.10 -5.14
C LEU A 30 -4.89 42.66 -5.66
N SER A 31 -4.41 42.46 -6.89
CA SER A 31 -4.36 41.15 -7.52
C SER A 31 -3.55 40.12 -6.73
N TRP A 32 -2.42 40.53 -6.15
CA TRP A 32 -1.60 39.66 -5.32
C TRP A 32 -2.33 39.20 -4.03
N LEU A 33 -3.11 40.09 -3.42
CA LEU A 33 -3.90 39.78 -2.23
C LEU A 33 -5.00 38.78 -2.56
N TRP A 34 -5.69 38.98 -3.67
CA TRP A 34 -6.73 38.05 -4.12
C TRP A 34 -6.15 36.70 -4.55
N ALA A 35 -4.98 36.69 -5.19
CA ALA A 35 -4.27 35.45 -5.46
C ALA A 35 -3.97 34.69 -4.17
N ALA A 36 -3.41 35.36 -3.16
CA ALA A 36 -3.10 34.75 -1.86
C ALA A 36 -4.38 34.20 -1.19
N ILE A 37 -5.46 34.98 -1.16
CA ILE A 37 -6.75 34.53 -0.59
C ILE A 37 -7.26 33.29 -1.30
N LEU A 38 -7.25 33.27 -2.62
CA LEU A 38 -7.73 32.12 -3.38
C LEU A 38 -6.87 30.87 -3.15
N LEU A 39 -5.54 30.99 -3.13
CA LEU A 39 -4.64 29.88 -2.84
C LEU A 39 -4.86 29.31 -1.43
N VAL A 40 -5.00 30.19 -0.43
CA VAL A 40 -5.26 29.77 0.96
C VAL A 40 -6.62 29.08 1.10
N ILE A 41 -7.67 29.65 0.52
CA ILE A 41 -9.01 29.03 0.51
C ILE A 41 -8.94 27.65 -0.19
N GLY A 42 -8.24 27.57 -1.32
CA GLY A 42 -8.07 26.30 -2.03
C GLY A 42 -7.34 25.25 -1.20
N ALA A 43 -6.28 25.63 -0.52
CA ALA A 43 -5.53 24.73 0.37
C ALA A 43 -6.41 24.24 1.54
N ILE A 44 -7.13 25.15 2.19
CA ILE A 44 -8.05 24.83 3.30
C ILE A 44 -9.14 23.87 2.80
N LEU A 45 -9.83 24.21 1.70
CA LEU A 45 -10.89 23.36 1.15
C LEU A 45 -10.36 21.98 0.75
N SER A 46 -9.18 21.91 0.14
CA SER A 46 -8.58 20.64 -0.27
C SER A 46 -8.28 19.72 0.92
N VAL A 47 -7.86 20.28 2.06
CA VAL A 47 -7.57 19.47 3.26
C VAL A 47 -8.84 19.10 4.01
N PHE A 48 -9.67 20.08 4.36
CA PHE A 48 -10.83 19.84 5.22
C PHE A 48 -11.94 19.03 4.54
N SER A 49 -12.18 19.22 3.25
CA SER A 49 -13.19 18.43 2.52
C SER A 49 -12.83 16.95 2.48
N VAL A 50 -11.55 16.64 2.33
CA VAL A 50 -11.04 15.26 2.30
C VAL A 50 -11.07 14.64 3.70
N GLN A 51 -10.59 15.34 4.71
CA GLN A 51 -10.63 14.83 6.09
C GLN A 51 -12.05 14.57 6.57
N TYR A 52 -13.03 15.37 6.17
CA TYR A 52 -14.44 15.16 6.47
C TYR A 52 -14.97 13.81 5.97
N VAL A 53 -14.47 13.31 4.85
CA VAL A 53 -14.88 12.00 4.31
C VAL A 53 -14.14 10.85 5.00
N LEU A 54 -12.87 11.03 5.28
CA LEU A 54 -12.00 9.99 5.84
C LEU A 54 -12.25 9.74 7.33
N LEU A 55 -12.58 10.80 8.08
CA LEU A 55 -12.70 10.74 9.53
C LEU A 55 -14.17 10.55 9.93
N THR A 56 -14.38 9.80 10.99
CA THR A 56 -15.66 9.85 11.72
C THR A 56 -15.76 11.20 12.45
N ASP A 57 -16.97 11.61 12.80
CA ASP A 57 -17.17 12.90 13.50
C ASP A 57 -16.38 12.97 14.82
N GLU A 58 -16.21 11.83 15.51
CA GLU A 58 -15.42 11.76 16.75
C GLU A 58 -13.91 11.89 16.50
N ASP A 59 -13.39 11.34 15.41
CA ASP A 59 -11.97 11.39 15.09
C ASP A 59 -11.58 12.76 14.52
N PHE A 60 -12.46 13.42 13.79
CA PHE A 60 -12.25 14.76 13.28
C PHE A 60 -12.02 15.78 14.40
N VAL A 61 -12.75 15.65 15.49
CA VAL A 61 -12.62 16.53 16.68
C VAL A 61 -11.30 16.25 17.43
N LYS A 62 -10.73 15.06 17.30
CA LYS A 62 -9.46 14.68 17.97
C LYS A 62 -8.20 15.07 17.19
N THR A 63 -8.33 15.45 15.92
CA THR A 63 -7.17 15.90 15.13
C THR A 63 -6.64 17.19 15.73
N THR A 64 -5.35 17.22 16.10
CA THR A 64 -4.75 18.40 16.72
C THR A 64 -4.70 19.57 15.76
N ASP A 65 -4.87 20.79 16.27
CA ASP A 65 -4.80 22.03 15.46
C ASP A 65 -3.50 22.10 14.66
N MET A 66 -2.37 21.72 15.28
CA MET A 66 -1.05 21.69 14.63
C MET A 66 -1.02 20.79 13.39
N VAL A 67 -1.61 19.59 13.45
CA VAL A 67 -1.65 18.68 12.32
C VAL A 67 -2.49 19.25 11.17
N CYS A 68 -3.62 19.88 11.50
CA CYS A 68 -4.44 20.58 10.52
C CYS A 68 -3.67 21.70 9.84
N GLU A 69 -2.99 22.54 10.61
CA GLU A 69 -2.17 23.64 10.08
C GLU A 69 -1.05 23.13 9.17
N VAL A 70 -0.31 22.10 9.57
CA VAL A 70 0.77 21.52 8.77
C VAL A 70 0.24 20.97 7.45
N ASN A 71 -0.90 20.28 7.44
CA ASN A 71 -1.53 19.80 6.19
C ASN A 71 -1.96 20.95 5.28
N VAL A 72 -2.54 22.03 5.84
CA VAL A 72 -2.93 23.21 5.05
C VAL A 72 -1.70 23.91 4.47
N VAL A 73 -0.62 24.06 5.25
CA VAL A 73 0.64 24.64 4.78
C VAL A 73 1.29 23.78 3.71
N LEU A 74 1.22 22.46 3.84
CA LEU A 74 1.71 21.52 2.83
C LEU A 74 0.89 21.62 1.53
N ALA A 75 -0.44 21.65 1.63
CA ALA A 75 -1.31 21.90 0.48
C ALA A 75 -0.98 23.25 -0.18
N LEU A 76 -0.82 24.30 0.62
CA LEU A 76 -0.44 25.63 0.12
C LEU A 76 0.91 25.60 -0.62
N ALA A 77 1.89 24.84 -0.12
CA ALA A 77 3.17 24.65 -0.82
C ALA A 77 2.96 24.03 -2.22
N ILE A 78 2.06 23.05 -2.36
CA ILE A 78 1.71 22.46 -3.67
C ILE A 78 1.10 23.53 -4.59
N TYR A 79 0.17 24.35 -4.09
CA TYR A 79 -0.41 25.45 -4.87
C TYR A 79 0.68 26.44 -5.30
N LEU A 80 1.61 26.79 -4.44
CA LEU A 80 2.70 27.75 -4.74
C LEU A 80 3.67 27.20 -5.78
N VAL A 81 4.01 25.92 -5.73
CA VAL A 81 4.84 25.26 -6.77
C VAL A 81 4.14 25.30 -8.13
N ILE A 82 2.84 25.02 -8.17
CA ILE A 82 2.08 25.08 -9.41
C ILE A 82 1.95 26.54 -9.91
N LEU A 83 1.84 27.52 -8.98
CA LEU A 83 1.84 28.95 -9.35
C LEU A 83 3.19 29.36 -9.95
N PHE A 84 4.30 28.90 -9.39
CA PHE A 84 5.64 29.11 -9.94
C PHE A 84 5.75 28.63 -11.39
N ILE A 85 5.17 27.45 -11.69
CA ILE A 85 5.20 26.86 -13.03
C ILE A 85 4.27 27.61 -13.99
N THR A 86 3.01 27.81 -13.59
CA THR A 86 1.95 28.30 -14.47
C THR A 86 1.92 29.82 -14.60
N ASN A 87 2.36 30.52 -13.56
CA ASN A 87 2.23 31.97 -13.39
C ASN A 87 0.78 32.48 -13.64
N ASN A 88 -0.20 31.65 -13.34
CA ASN A 88 -1.61 31.91 -13.57
C ASN A 88 -2.46 31.35 -12.44
N THR A 89 -3.08 32.24 -11.65
CA THR A 89 -3.86 31.84 -10.45
C THR A 89 -5.01 30.89 -10.78
N ARG A 90 -5.75 31.13 -11.88
CA ARG A 90 -6.89 30.29 -12.27
C ARG A 90 -6.44 28.85 -12.59
N LEU A 91 -5.38 28.75 -13.39
CA LEU A 91 -4.82 27.48 -13.80
C LEU A 91 -4.21 26.76 -12.59
N THR A 92 -3.49 27.47 -11.74
CA THR A 92 -2.94 26.96 -10.47
C THR A 92 -3.99 26.34 -9.59
N CYS A 93 -5.03 27.12 -9.26
CA CYS A 93 -6.10 26.65 -8.37
C CYS A 93 -6.83 25.43 -8.97
N THR A 94 -7.04 25.42 -10.28
CA THR A 94 -7.68 24.29 -10.96
C THR A 94 -6.81 23.02 -10.89
N ILE A 95 -5.53 23.12 -11.27
CA ILE A 95 -4.62 21.98 -11.31
C ILE A 95 -4.34 21.47 -9.91
N ALA A 96 -4.06 22.36 -8.95
CA ALA A 96 -3.75 21.96 -7.57
C ALA A 96 -4.93 21.24 -6.91
N SER A 97 -6.14 21.77 -7.04
CA SER A 97 -7.34 21.12 -6.50
C SER A 97 -7.55 19.74 -7.10
N ILE A 98 -7.44 19.61 -8.44
CA ILE A 98 -7.60 18.31 -9.10
C ILE A 98 -6.50 17.34 -8.67
N ALA A 99 -5.24 17.79 -8.59
CA ALA A 99 -4.13 16.93 -8.22
C ALA A 99 -4.26 16.40 -6.78
N ILE A 100 -4.61 17.26 -5.83
CA ILE A 100 -4.79 16.89 -4.42
C ILE A 100 -5.98 15.94 -4.26
N LEU A 101 -7.10 16.20 -4.95
CA LEU A 101 -8.25 15.31 -4.93
C LEU A 101 -7.95 13.95 -5.58
N ALA A 102 -7.26 13.94 -6.72
CA ALA A 102 -6.87 12.69 -7.37
C ALA A 102 -5.95 11.85 -6.47
N PHE A 103 -4.99 12.49 -5.81
CA PHE A 103 -4.14 11.82 -4.84
C PHE A 103 -4.94 11.22 -3.68
N TRP A 104 -5.89 11.96 -3.13
CA TRP A 104 -6.77 11.47 -2.09
C TRP A 104 -7.65 10.29 -2.56
N PHE A 105 -8.20 10.35 -3.77
CA PHE A 105 -8.97 9.23 -4.34
C PHE A 105 -8.14 7.94 -4.37
N ILE A 106 -6.87 8.06 -4.77
CA ILE A 106 -5.96 6.91 -4.79
C ILE A 106 -5.78 6.36 -3.38
N ASP A 107 -5.46 7.21 -2.41
CA ASP A 107 -5.25 6.80 -1.02
C ASP A 107 -6.49 6.12 -0.42
N TYR A 108 -7.67 6.72 -0.62
CA TYR A 108 -8.93 6.16 -0.14
C TYR A 108 -9.19 4.76 -0.69
N PHE A 109 -9.12 4.56 -2.00
CA PHE A 109 -9.39 3.26 -2.60
C PHE A 109 -8.31 2.23 -2.31
N VAL A 110 -7.06 2.63 -2.22
CA VAL A 110 -5.97 1.75 -1.78
C VAL A 110 -6.23 1.27 -0.35
N TYR A 111 -6.67 2.16 0.51
CA TYR A 111 -7.01 1.79 1.89
C TYR A 111 -8.22 0.86 1.97
N GLU A 112 -9.32 1.17 1.28
CA GLU A 112 -10.50 0.30 1.25
C GLU A 112 -10.17 -1.11 0.73
N PHE A 113 -9.20 -1.19 -0.18
CA PHE A 113 -8.77 -2.42 -0.78
C PHE A 113 -7.92 -3.30 0.15
N ARG A 114 -6.94 -2.74 0.82
CA ARG A 114 -5.92 -3.52 1.54
C ARG A 114 -5.81 -3.21 3.04
N GLY A 115 -6.62 -2.29 3.56
CA GLY A 115 -6.56 -1.85 4.95
C GLY A 115 -5.34 -1.01 5.33
N ASN A 116 -4.47 -0.69 4.36
CA ASN A 116 -3.28 0.14 4.54
C ASN A 116 -3.32 1.34 3.58
N GLU A 117 -2.75 2.45 4.01
CA GLU A 117 -2.71 3.69 3.26
C GLU A 117 -1.78 3.61 2.05
N PHE A 118 -1.98 4.54 1.11
CA PHE A 118 -1.10 4.71 -0.03
C PHE A 118 0.22 5.32 0.41
N THR A 119 1.32 4.62 0.13
CA THR A 119 2.68 5.01 0.54
C THR A 119 3.56 5.36 -0.65
N TYR A 120 4.71 5.98 -0.38
CA TYR A 120 5.72 6.22 -1.42
C TYR A 120 6.19 4.91 -2.10
N ALA A 121 6.23 3.82 -1.35
CA ALA A 121 6.58 2.50 -1.89
C ALA A 121 5.60 2.04 -2.97
N ASP A 122 4.32 2.40 -2.85
CA ASP A 122 3.30 2.03 -3.82
C ASP A 122 3.48 2.70 -5.18
N LEU A 123 4.16 3.85 -5.24
CA LEU A 123 4.53 4.46 -6.52
C LEU A 123 5.45 3.55 -7.34
N LYS A 124 6.33 2.80 -6.68
CA LYS A 124 7.20 1.81 -7.33
C LYS A 124 6.43 0.57 -7.76
N SER A 125 5.35 0.26 -7.07
CA SER A 125 4.47 -0.90 -7.29
C SER A 125 3.24 -0.58 -8.15
N ALA A 126 3.11 0.64 -8.67
CA ALA A 126 1.90 1.11 -9.37
C ALA A 126 1.49 0.20 -10.55
N GLY A 127 2.45 -0.38 -11.27
CA GLY A 127 2.17 -1.32 -12.36
C GLY A 127 1.42 -2.56 -11.90
N THR A 128 1.80 -3.14 -10.76
CA THR A 128 1.12 -4.29 -10.15
C THR A 128 -0.28 -3.89 -9.66
N GLY A 129 -0.40 -2.73 -9.00
CA GLY A 129 -1.69 -2.21 -8.55
C GLY A 129 -2.69 -2.01 -9.70
N LEU A 130 -2.24 -1.44 -10.82
CA LEU A 130 -3.10 -1.20 -11.98
C LEU A 130 -3.61 -2.49 -12.64
N SER A 131 -2.85 -3.59 -12.60
CA SER A 131 -3.29 -4.88 -13.17
C SER A 131 -4.45 -5.51 -12.40
N VAL A 132 -4.62 -5.13 -11.14
CA VAL A 132 -5.62 -5.67 -10.22
C VAL A 132 -6.87 -4.79 -10.11
N VAL A 133 -6.73 -3.48 -10.34
CA VAL A 133 -7.80 -2.46 -10.17
C VAL A 133 -9.10 -2.81 -10.93
N THR A 134 -8.99 -3.42 -12.11
CA THR A 134 -10.17 -3.78 -12.93
C THR A 134 -11.03 -4.87 -12.31
N LYS A 135 -10.50 -5.61 -11.35
CA LYS A 135 -11.19 -6.73 -10.67
C LYS A 135 -12.00 -6.29 -9.44
N TYR A 136 -11.92 -5.01 -9.04
CA TYR A 136 -12.56 -4.51 -7.83
C TYR A 136 -13.85 -3.74 -8.11
N LYS A 137 -14.85 -3.96 -7.25
CA LYS A 137 -16.07 -3.15 -7.20
C LYS A 137 -15.84 -1.98 -6.25
N PHE A 138 -15.69 -0.79 -6.83
CA PHE A 138 -15.57 0.44 -6.05
C PHE A 138 -16.94 0.81 -5.45
N VAL A 139 -16.99 0.91 -4.14
CA VAL A 139 -18.16 1.45 -3.44
C VAL A 139 -17.87 2.92 -3.13
N ILE A 140 -18.64 3.81 -3.72
CA ILE A 140 -18.48 5.25 -3.53
C ILE A 140 -19.47 5.72 -2.46
N ASP A 141 -18.97 6.25 -1.33
CA ASP A 141 -19.77 6.89 -0.31
C ASP A 141 -20.38 8.19 -0.87
N TYR A 142 -21.62 8.53 -0.45
CA TYR A 142 -22.27 9.78 -0.83
C TYR A 142 -21.48 11.04 -0.42
N LYS A 143 -20.63 10.96 0.60
CA LYS A 143 -19.73 12.03 1.04
C LYS A 143 -18.78 12.48 -0.07
N PHE A 144 -18.37 11.58 -0.98
CA PHE A 144 -17.58 11.92 -2.15
C PHE A 144 -18.23 12.96 -3.04
N LEU A 145 -19.56 12.86 -3.21
CA LEU A 145 -20.31 13.83 -4.00
C LEU A 145 -20.14 15.25 -3.44
N TYR A 146 -20.15 15.39 -2.12
CA TYR A 146 -19.97 16.72 -1.48
C TYR A 146 -18.59 17.29 -1.71
N VAL A 147 -17.55 16.46 -1.64
CA VAL A 147 -16.17 16.89 -1.94
C VAL A 147 -16.04 17.35 -3.39
N ILE A 148 -16.57 16.57 -4.31
CA ILE A 148 -16.54 16.92 -5.75
C ILE A 148 -17.30 18.21 -6.01
N LEU A 149 -18.51 18.37 -5.43
CA LEU A 149 -19.31 19.58 -5.59
C LEU A 149 -18.61 20.81 -5.02
N ALA A 150 -17.97 20.70 -3.84
CA ALA A 150 -17.19 21.76 -3.21
C ALA A 150 -16.01 22.18 -4.11
N ALA A 151 -15.28 21.22 -4.64
CA ALA A 151 -14.17 21.49 -5.55
C ALA A 151 -14.61 22.15 -6.86
N VAL A 152 -15.70 21.66 -7.46
CA VAL A 152 -16.28 22.27 -8.68
C VAL A 152 -16.72 23.71 -8.42
N LEU A 153 -17.40 23.96 -7.29
CA LEU A 153 -17.83 25.30 -6.90
C LEU A 153 -16.64 26.24 -6.71
N TYR A 154 -15.59 25.77 -6.01
CA TYR A 154 -14.37 26.53 -5.85
C TYR A 154 -13.68 26.85 -7.17
N ILE A 155 -13.51 25.88 -8.07
CA ILE A 155 -12.90 26.08 -9.39
C ILE A 155 -13.72 27.07 -10.21
N MET A 156 -15.05 27.03 -10.13
CA MET A 156 -15.91 27.98 -10.79
C MET A 156 -15.76 29.39 -10.23
N LEU A 157 -15.70 29.54 -8.92
CA LEU A 157 -15.45 30.83 -8.26
C LEU A 157 -14.14 31.44 -8.76
N VAL A 158 -13.07 30.65 -8.74
CA VAL A 158 -11.74 31.08 -9.19
C VAL A 158 -11.75 31.52 -10.66
N ARG A 159 -12.50 30.83 -11.52
CA ARG A 159 -12.63 31.21 -12.94
C ARG A 159 -13.36 32.51 -13.17
N ARG A 160 -14.14 32.98 -12.19
CA ARG A 160 -14.87 34.27 -12.27
C ARG A 160 -14.04 35.46 -11.78
N ILE A 161 -12.94 35.20 -11.07
CA ILE A 161 -12.07 36.25 -10.55
C ILE A 161 -10.86 36.38 -11.49
N GLU A 162 -10.67 37.55 -12.06
CA GLU A 162 -9.51 37.83 -12.89
C GLU A 162 -8.40 38.43 -12.05
N VAL A 163 -7.28 37.68 -11.93
CA VAL A 163 -6.07 38.11 -11.24
C VAL A 163 -4.98 38.29 -12.29
N GLN A 164 -4.47 39.52 -12.40
CA GLN A 164 -3.38 39.86 -13.31
C GLN A 164 -2.15 40.29 -12.52
N PHE A 165 -0.98 39.73 -12.82
CA PHE A 165 0.27 40.10 -12.20
C PHE A 165 1.03 41.10 -13.08
N GLU A 166 1.56 42.15 -12.46
CA GLU A 166 2.37 43.15 -13.15
C GLU A 166 3.68 42.58 -13.70
N SER A 167 4.24 41.57 -13.01
CA SER A 167 5.49 40.94 -13.42
C SER A 167 5.47 39.43 -13.13
N ALA A 168 5.63 38.62 -14.17
CA ALA A 168 5.74 37.16 -14.07
C ALA A 168 6.97 36.72 -13.27
N ILE A 169 8.08 37.43 -13.39
CA ILE A 169 9.34 37.09 -12.70
C ILE A 169 9.19 37.31 -11.20
N HIS A 170 8.62 38.44 -10.78
CA HIS A 170 8.41 38.72 -9.36
C HIS A 170 7.48 37.68 -8.73
N MET A 171 6.40 37.29 -9.41
CA MET A 171 5.50 36.27 -8.90
C MET A 171 6.17 34.91 -8.74
N ARG A 172 7.02 34.52 -9.69
CA ARG A 172 7.80 33.27 -9.58
C ARG A 172 8.77 33.32 -8.40
N ILE A 173 9.50 34.42 -8.20
CA ILE A 173 10.42 34.59 -7.08
C ILE A 173 9.65 34.52 -5.75
N ILE A 174 8.54 35.24 -5.64
CA ILE A 174 7.70 35.21 -4.43
C ILE A 174 7.16 33.81 -4.18
N SER A 175 6.65 33.13 -5.20
CA SER A 175 6.10 31.77 -5.06
C SER A 175 7.13 30.78 -4.57
N ILE A 176 8.38 30.80 -5.10
CA ILE A 176 9.42 29.87 -4.66
C ILE A 176 9.88 30.19 -3.24
N LEU A 177 10.03 31.47 -2.89
CA LEU A 177 10.40 31.86 -1.52
C LEU A 177 9.34 31.43 -0.50
N LEU A 178 8.06 31.66 -0.80
CA LEU A 178 6.96 31.21 0.05
C LEU A 178 6.90 29.67 0.13
N THR A 179 7.15 28.97 -0.98
CA THR A 179 7.24 27.50 -0.97
C THR A 179 8.35 27.02 -0.02
N ILE A 180 9.53 27.65 -0.06
CA ILE A 180 10.63 27.31 0.86
C ILE A 180 10.21 27.54 2.32
N ILE A 181 9.55 28.64 2.61
CA ILE A 181 9.05 28.93 3.97
C ILE A 181 8.04 27.88 4.41
N CYS A 182 7.09 27.50 3.55
CA CYS A 182 6.11 26.46 3.84
C CYS A 182 6.79 25.11 4.11
N VAL A 183 7.75 24.72 3.27
CA VAL A 183 8.50 23.46 3.44
C VAL A 183 9.29 23.46 4.75
N LEU A 184 9.99 24.54 5.07
CA LEU A 184 10.71 24.68 6.36
C LEU A 184 9.75 24.57 7.54
N TYR A 185 8.58 25.23 7.47
CA TYR A 185 7.55 25.13 8.50
C TYR A 185 7.08 23.68 8.69
N VAL A 186 6.78 22.98 7.59
CA VAL A 186 6.39 21.55 7.62
C VAL A 186 7.48 20.71 8.26
N ILE A 187 8.75 20.86 7.85
CA ILE A 187 9.87 20.10 8.40
C ILE A 187 9.98 20.34 9.92
N MET A 188 9.98 21.59 10.35
CA MET A 188 10.15 21.93 11.78
C MET A 188 9.05 21.34 12.67
N ASN A 189 7.80 21.31 12.19
CA ASN A 189 6.65 20.86 12.97
C ASN A 189 6.35 19.35 12.79
N SER A 190 6.95 18.69 11.80
CA SER A 190 6.72 17.26 11.55
C SER A 190 7.81 16.33 12.07
N MET A 191 8.94 16.88 12.59
CA MET A 191 10.09 16.06 13.04
C MET A 191 9.75 15.10 14.19
N SER A 192 8.79 15.45 15.04
CA SER A 192 8.35 14.64 16.19
C SER A 192 7.19 13.68 15.84
N LEU A 193 6.68 13.76 14.63
CA LEU A 193 5.56 12.93 14.19
C LEU A 193 6.07 11.65 13.53
N ASN A 194 5.41 10.54 13.83
CA ASN A 194 5.71 9.22 13.27
C ASN A 194 4.55 8.73 12.40
N THR A 195 4.88 7.88 11.44
CA THR A 195 3.91 7.17 10.60
C THR A 195 3.26 5.97 11.30
N GLU A 196 3.36 5.85 12.63
CA GLU A 196 2.88 4.68 13.38
C GLU A 196 1.52 4.18 12.89
N THR A 197 1.54 2.99 12.30
CA THR A 197 0.40 2.43 11.56
C THR A 197 -0.29 1.30 12.32
N TRP A 198 0.27 0.83 13.44
CA TRP A 198 -0.14 -0.41 14.10
C TRP A 198 -1.53 -0.38 14.76
N GLU A 199 -1.98 0.77 15.23
CA GLU A 199 -3.23 0.87 15.98
C GLU A 199 -4.32 1.66 15.26
N LYS A 200 -3.96 2.59 14.39
CA LYS A 200 -4.90 3.44 13.66
C LYS A 200 -4.26 3.89 12.34
N LYS A 201 -5.08 4.16 11.34
CA LYS A 201 -4.67 4.86 10.12
C LYS A 201 -3.76 6.04 10.47
N GLY A 202 -2.54 6.06 9.93
CA GLY A 202 -1.66 7.21 10.05
C GLY A 202 -2.31 8.47 9.50
N THR A 203 -3.14 8.34 8.44
CA THR A 203 -3.98 9.40 7.89
C THR A 203 -4.95 10.00 8.91
N TYR A 204 -5.47 9.23 9.87
CA TYR A 204 -6.31 9.76 10.95
C TYR A 204 -5.54 10.63 11.92
N ARG A 205 -4.27 10.29 12.17
CA ARG A 205 -3.38 11.03 13.07
C ARG A 205 -2.74 12.23 12.41
N ASN A 206 -2.20 12.04 11.21
CA ASN A 206 -1.32 12.98 10.54
C ASN A 206 -2.01 13.75 9.40
N GLY A 207 -3.23 13.36 9.02
CA GLY A 207 -3.83 13.81 7.77
C GLY A 207 -3.15 13.17 6.54
N TYR A 208 -3.86 13.04 5.45
CA TYR A 208 -3.43 12.23 4.30
C TYR A 208 -2.18 12.78 3.59
N LEU A 209 -2.04 14.11 3.42
CA LEU A 209 -0.86 14.70 2.75
C LEU A 209 0.39 14.57 3.60
N LEU A 210 0.28 14.91 4.88
CA LEU A 210 1.41 14.85 5.79
C LEU A 210 1.84 13.40 6.02
N ASN A 211 0.90 12.47 6.18
CA ASN A 211 1.22 11.06 6.35
C ASN A 211 2.02 10.50 5.17
N PHE A 212 1.64 10.85 3.94
CA PHE A 212 2.41 10.48 2.76
C PHE A 212 3.82 11.06 2.75
N VAL A 213 3.98 12.34 3.14
CA VAL A 213 5.30 13.00 3.21
C VAL A 213 6.17 12.38 4.31
N LEU A 214 5.59 12.05 5.46
CA LEU A 214 6.28 11.29 6.51
C LEU A 214 6.71 9.90 6.00
N GLY A 215 5.85 9.22 5.26
CA GLY A 215 6.18 7.97 4.60
C GLY A 215 7.36 8.08 3.62
N ILE A 216 7.50 9.20 2.89
CA ILE A 216 8.70 9.47 2.08
C ILE A 216 9.93 9.60 2.98
N ARG A 217 9.85 10.39 4.05
CA ARG A 217 10.97 10.58 4.99
C ARG A 217 11.42 9.24 5.58
N ASP A 218 10.46 8.41 5.97
CA ASP A 218 10.70 7.14 6.66
C ASP A 218 10.98 5.97 5.69
N SER A 219 10.82 6.18 4.38
CA SER A 219 11.10 5.16 3.35
C SER A 219 12.59 4.91 3.08
N PHE A 220 13.47 5.68 3.70
CA PHE A 220 14.92 5.50 3.59
C PHE A 220 15.43 4.67 4.75
N VAL A 221 15.98 3.48 4.45
CA VAL A 221 16.64 2.65 5.45
C VAL A 221 17.85 3.39 5.99
N LYS A 222 17.85 3.66 7.28
CA LYS A 222 19.00 4.29 7.97
C LYS A 222 19.90 3.22 8.53
N ALA A 223 21.21 3.37 8.31
CA ALA A 223 22.18 2.53 8.99
C ALA A 223 22.05 2.73 10.51
N PRO A 224 22.00 1.66 11.32
CA PRO A 224 21.98 1.78 12.77
C PRO A 224 23.28 2.43 13.28
N ASP A 225 23.22 3.01 14.46
CA ASP A 225 24.38 3.65 15.10
C ASP A 225 25.52 2.64 15.27
N GLY A 226 26.72 3.06 14.85
CA GLY A 226 27.91 2.21 14.87
C GLY A 226 28.01 1.19 13.72
N TYR A 227 27.11 1.24 12.72
CA TYR A 227 27.19 0.38 11.56
C TYR A 227 28.47 0.62 10.77
N SER A 228 29.25 -0.45 10.60
CA SER A 228 30.42 -0.48 9.74
C SER A 228 30.70 -1.92 9.30
N LYS A 229 31.40 -2.10 8.19
CA LYS A 229 31.83 -3.43 7.76
C LYS A 229 32.55 -4.17 8.87
N ALA A 230 33.49 -3.50 9.57
CA ALA A 230 34.23 -4.08 10.67
C ALA A 230 33.34 -4.51 11.84
N ALA A 231 32.26 -3.76 12.14
CA ALA A 231 31.30 -4.14 13.17
C ALA A 231 30.50 -5.39 12.75
N VAL A 232 30.09 -5.46 11.49
CA VAL A 232 29.39 -6.63 10.93
C VAL A 232 30.32 -7.84 10.93
N ASP A 233 31.57 -7.72 10.47
CA ASP A 233 32.55 -8.80 10.45
C ASP A 233 32.84 -9.32 11.86
N LYS A 234 32.89 -8.41 12.86
CA LYS A 234 33.06 -8.78 14.26
C LYS A 234 31.86 -9.58 14.79
N ILE A 235 30.64 -9.18 14.44
CA ILE A 235 29.43 -9.91 14.81
C ILE A 235 29.42 -11.29 14.15
N ALA A 236 29.66 -11.35 12.84
CA ALA A 236 29.72 -12.60 12.09
C ALA A 236 30.79 -13.56 12.63
N GLY A 237 31.96 -13.04 13.03
CA GLY A 237 33.03 -13.84 13.66
C GLY A 237 32.67 -14.45 15.02
N ASN A 238 31.61 -13.97 15.68
CA ASN A 238 31.10 -14.57 16.91
C ASN A 238 30.18 -15.79 16.66
N PHE A 239 29.61 -15.87 15.46
CA PHE A 239 28.89 -17.04 14.99
C PHE A 239 29.95 -17.98 14.37
N LYS A 240 30.57 -18.83 15.20
CA LYS A 240 31.36 -19.94 14.68
C LYS A 240 30.43 -20.72 13.75
N GLU A 241 30.89 -20.97 12.52
CA GLU A 241 30.36 -22.08 11.76
C GLU A 241 30.41 -23.26 12.72
N THR A 242 29.27 -23.68 13.23
CA THR A 242 29.15 -25.01 13.84
C THR A 242 29.51 -25.89 12.65
N ASP A 243 30.72 -26.48 12.68
CA ASP A 243 31.02 -27.65 11.89
C ASP A 243 29.89 -28.63 12.21
N SER A 244 28.79 -28.45 11.45
CA SER A 244 27.80 -29.51 11.38
C SER A 244 28.50 -30.62 10.61
N SER A 245 29.31 -31.39 11.33
CA SER A 245 29.63 -32.75 10.97
C SER A 245 28.33 -33.56 11.04
N TYR A 246 27.31 -33.08 10.30
CA TYR A 246 26.33 -33.97 9.76
C TYR A 246 27.13 -34.82 8.77
N SER A 247 27.68 -35.91 9.31
CA SER A 247 28.09 -36.99 8.45
C SER A 247 26.98 -37.12 7.40
N GLN A 248 27.36 -37.11 6.14
CA GLN A 248 26.53 -37.62 5.08
C GLN A 248 26.27 -39.10 5.39
N SER A 249 25.48 -39.35 6.45
CA SER A 249 24.91 -40.63 6.68
C SER A 249 23.97 -40.89 5.51
N ASP A 250 23.84 -42.14 5.11
CA ASP A 250 22.98 -42.65 4.01
C ASP A 250 21.49 -42.24 4.13
N ALA A 251 21.16 -41.17 4.81
CA ALA A 251 19.84 -40.56 4.90
C ALA A 251 19.47 -40.04 3.52
N LYS A 252 18.54 -40.72 2.87
CA LYS A 252 17.90 -40.22 1.64
C LYS A 252 17.39 -38.81 1.95
N ASN A 253 17.92 -37.82 1.24
CA ASN A 253 17.41 -36.43 1.38
C ASN A 253 15.93 -36.42 0.96
N PRO A 254 15.00 -35.99 1.82
CA PRO A 254 13.58 -36.05 1.52
C PRO A 254 13.21 -35.06 0.43
N THR A 255 12.16 -35.32 -0.32
CA THR A 255 11.47 -34.26 -1.07
C THR A 255 10.86 -33.27 -0.08
N ILE A 256 11.06 -31.99 -0.33
CA ILE A 256 10.57 -30.89 0.51
C ILE A 256 9.48 -30.16 -0.28
N ILE A 257 8.26 -30.15 0.23
CA ILE A 257 7.14 -29.39 -0.37
C ILE A 257 6.67 -28.36 0.65
N VAL A 258 6.73 -27.09 0.25
CA VAL A 258 6.29 -25.96 1.05
C VAL A 258 5.08 -25.35 0.40
N ILE A 259 3.97 -25.26 1.11
CA ILE A 259 2.73 -24.67 0.64
C ILE A 259 2.41 -23.47 1.51
N MET A 260 2.39 -22.28 0.90
CA MET A 260 1.91 -21.08 1.53
C MET A 260 0.44 -20.89 1.22
N ASN A 261 -0.41 -21.16 2.20
CA ASN A 261 -1.85 -20.93 2.12
C ASN A 261 -2.14 -19.48 2.52
N GLU A 262 -2.26 -18.57 1.54
CA GLU A 262 -2.24 -17.13 1.73
C GLU A 262 -3.32 -16.62 2.69
N SER A 263 -4.53 -17.12 2.60
CA SER A 263 -5.66 -16.66 3.45
C SER A 263 -6.11 -17.69 4.48
N PHE A 264 -5.38 -18.79 4.65
CA PHE A 264 -5.70 -19.78 5.66
C PHE A 264 -5.32 -19.28 7.05
N ALA A 265 -6.26 -19.28 7.98
CA ALA A 265 -6.03 -18.91 9.36
C ALA A 265 -6.88 -19.74 10.32
N ASP A 266 -6.31 -20.08 11.47
CA ASP A 266 -7.07 -20.56 12.60
C ASP A 266 -7.76 -19.39 13.30
N LEU A 267 -9.06 -19.22 13.05
CA LEU A 267 -9.84 -18.11 13.59
C LEU A 267 -9.98 -18.14 15.11
N SER A 268 -9.65 -19.25 15.78
CA SER A 268 -9.67 -19.33 17.24
C SER A 268 -8.68 -18.39 17.92
N VAL A 269 -7.63 -17.93 17.19
CA VAL A 269 -6.68 -16.93 17.69
C VAL A 269 -7.27 -15.55 17.88
N VAL A 270 -8.39 -15.26 17.25
CA VAL A 270 -9.07 -13.94 17.32
C VAL A 270 -9.95 -13.83 18.55
N GLY A 271 -10.45 -14.95 19.05
CA GLY A 271 -11.30 -15.03 20.24
C GLY A 271 -12.16 -16.28 20.31
N ASP A 272 -12.85 -16.45 21.43
CA ASP A 272 -13.78 -17.55 21.64
C ASP A 272 -15.10 -17.26 20.92
N PHE A 273 -15.32 -17.88 19.78
CA PHE A 273 -16.60 -17.85 19.08
C PHE A 273 -17.09 -19.27 18.79
N LYS A 274 -18.40 -19.41 18.78
CA LYS A 274 -19.04 -20.71 18.54
C LYS A 274 -19.42 -20.83 17.07
N THR A 275 -18.99 -21.90 16.43
CA THR A 275 -19.40 -22.28 15.08
C THR A 275 -20.36 -23.48 15.12
N ASN A 276 -21.22 -23.61 14.14
CA ASN A 276 -22.13 -24.76 14.02
C ASN A 276 -21.41 -26.02 13.50
N THR A 277 -20.22 -25.86 12.91
CA THR A 277 -19.35 -26.93 12.42
C THR A 277 -17.90 -26.61 12.77
N GLN A 278 -17.06 -27.63 12.81
CA GLN A 278 -15.62 -27.47 12.98
C GLN A 278 -15.04 -26.73 11.77
N VAL A 279 -14.24 -25.69 11.98
CA VAL A 279 -13.75 -24.81 10.91
C VAL A 279 -12.62 -25.49 10.13
N THR A 280 -11.70 -26.18 10.82
CA THR A 280 -10.50 -26.79 10.25
C THR A 280 -10.41 -28.29 10.57
N PRO A 281 -11.43 -29.11 10.22
CA PRO A 281 -11.51 -30.50 10.70
C PRO A 281 -10.34 -31.35 10.23
N PHE A 282 -9.84 -31.15 9.02
CA PHE A 282 -8.70 -31.88 8.51
C PHE A 282 -7.41 -31.52 9.28
N MET A 283 -7.11 -30.25 9.41
CA MET A 283 -5.91 -29.77 10.11
C MET A 283 -5.93 -30.19 11.59
N ASP A 284 -7.09 -30.16 12.21
CA ASP A 284 -7.26 -30.59 13.61
C ASP A 284 -7.04 -32.08 13.78
N SER A 285 -7.43 -32.89 12.78
CA SER A 285 -7.28 -34.34 12.82
C SER A 285 -5.83 -34.84 12.65
N LEU A 286 -4.94 -34.02 12.10
CA LEU A 286 -3.56 -34.39 11.90
C LEU A 286 -2.84 -34.57 13.26
N SER A 287 -2.26 -35.73 13.51
CA SER A 287 -1.57 -36.08 14.76
C SER A 287 -0.30 -36.88 14.58
N GLU A 288 -0.25 -37.80 13.62
CA GLU A 288 0.91 -38.63 13.37
C GLU A 288 1.90 -37.90 12.44
N ASN A 289 3.21 -37.98 12.77
CA ASN A 289 4.29 -37.34 12.00
C ASN A 289 4.03 -35.84 11.71
N THR A 290 3.33 -35.16 12.62
CA THR A 290 2.85 -33.80 12.44
C THR A 290 3.35 -32.91 13.58
N LEU A 291 3.95 -31.77 13.22
CA LEU A 291 4.22 -30.66 14.14
C LEU A 291 3.25 -29.52 13.80
N LYS A 292 2.59 -28.98 14.82
CA LYS A 292 1.69 -27.84 14.70
C LYS A 292 2.19 -26.70 15.59
N GLY A 293 1.97 -25.47 15.15
CA GLY A 293 2.32 -24.28 15.89
C GLY A 293 1.81 -23.02 15.21
N TYR A 294 2.02 -21.90 15.87
CA TYR A 294 1.71 -20.58 15.34
C TYR A 294 2.99 -19.87 14.95
N ALA A 295 2.96 -19.17 13.81
CA ALA A 295 4.02 -18.28 13.39
C ALA A 295 3.57 -16.84 13.58
N LEU A 296 4.39 -16.02 14.25
CA LEU A 296 4.17 -14.60 14.35
C LEU A 296 4.67 -13.94 13.07
N SER A 297 3.76 -13.39 12.26
CA SER A 297 4.12 -12.62 11.07
C SER A 297 4.36 -11.17 11.45
N SER A 298 5.43 -10.56 10.96
CA SER A 298 5.67 -9.12 11.04
C SER A 298 5.01 -8.36 9.88
N VAL A 299 4.38 -9.06 8.95
CA VAL A 299 3.67 -8.49 7.81
C VAL A 299 2.22 -8.24 8.19
N TYR A 300 1.80 -6.98 8.11
CA TYR A 300 0.42 -6.57 8.36
C TYR A 300 -0.31 -6.34 7.05
N GLY A 301 -1.35 -7.12 6.79
CA GLY A 301 -2.31 -7.00 5.68
C GLY A 301 -1.71 -6.90 4.28
N ALA A 302 -2.14 -7.74 3.35
CA ALA A 302 -1.63 -7.81 1.98
C ALA A 302 -0.09 -7.95 1.88
N LYS A 303 0.49 -7.78 0.71
CA LYS A 303 1.97 -7.84 0.48
C LYS A 303 2.56 -9.20 0.82
N THR A 304 1.93 -10.25 0.34
CA THR A 304 2.38 -11.65 0.43
C THR A 304 3.88 -11.85 0.16
N PRO A 305 4.52 -11.16 -0.82
CA PRO A 305 5.95 -11.32 -1.08
C PRO A 305 6.86 -10.94 0.10
N ASN A 306 6.36 -10.17 1.05
CA ASN A 306 7.12 -9.88 2.26
C ASN A 306 7.17 -11.09 3.21
N SER A 307 6.05 -11.80 3.36
CA SER A 307 6.03 -13.06 4.12
C SER A 307 6.82 -14.15 3.42
N GLU A 308 6.77 -14.21 2.08
CA GLU A 308 7.64 -15.09 1.30
C GLU A 308 9.12 -14.81 1.60
N TRP A 309 9.51 -13.54 1.53
CA TRP A 309 10.89 -13.14 1.78
C TRP A 309 11.36 -13.46 3.20
N GLU A 310 10.51 -13.25 4.21
CA GLU A 310 10.83 -13.64 5.59
C GLU A 310 11.08 -15.14 5.73
N PHE A 311 10.21 -15.94 5.10
CA PHE A 311 10.38 -17.40 5.08
C PHE A 311 11.62 -17.82 4.30
N GLU A 312 11.83 -17.27 3.11
CA GLU A 312 12.92 -17.69 2.22
C GLU A 312 14.31 -17.30 2.74
N THR A 313 14.42 -16.17 3.45
CA THR A 313 15.72 -15.61 3.84
C THR A 313 16.00 -15.62 5.33
N GLY A 314 14.98 -15.87 6.17
CA GLY A 314 15.09 -15.74 7.61
C GLY A 314 15.24 -14.30 8.11
N ASN A 315 15.10 -13.30 7.25
CA ASN A 315 15.11 -11.89 7.62
C ASN A 315 13.74 -11.44 8.14
N SER A 316 13.63 -10.22 8.65
CA SER A 316 12.38 -9.67 9.16
C SER A 316 12.04 -8.31 8.54
N MET A 317 10.77 -8.14 8.17
CA MET A 317 10.20 -6.86 7.73
C MET A 317 10.23 -5.79 8.82
N ALA A 318 10.33 -6.18 10.09
CA ALA A 318 10.35 -5.25 11.23
C ALA A 318 11.48 -4.21 11.16
N PHE A 319 12.53 -4.46 10.36
CA PHE A 319 13.67 -3.55 10.17
C PHE A 319 13.56 -2.70 8.92
N LEU A 320 12.50 -2.86 8.13
CA LEU A 320 12.30 -2.10 6.90
C LEU A 320 11.23 -1.01 7.10
N PRO A 321 11.31 0.07 6.33
CA PRO A 321 10.31 1.13 6.37
C PRO A 321 8.90 0.62 6.10
N ASP A 322 7.92 1.23 6.75
CA ASP A 322 6.51 0.96 6.53
C ASP A 322 6.15 1.08 5.04
N GLY A 323 5.27 0.21 4.60
CA GLY A 323 4.86 0.19 3.20
C GLY A 323 5.83 -0.51 2.26
N SER A 324 7.00 -0.95 2.72
CA SER A 324 7.98 -1.66 1.89
C SER A 324 7.39 -2.90 1.24
N VAL A 325 7.85 -3.16 0.01
CA VAL A 325 7.64 -4.42 -0.72
C VAL A 325 9.01 -4.90 -1.17
N VAL A 326 9.54 -5.90 -0.48
CA VAL A 326 10.94 -6.33 -0.62
C VAL A 326 11.28 -6.74 -2.06
N TYR A 327 10.42 -7.52 -2.67
CA TYR A 327 10.61 -8.00 -4.04
C TYR A 327 10.72 -6.88 -5.08
N GLN A 328 10.15 -5.71 -4.81
CA GLN A 328 10.15 -4.60 -5.75
C GLN A 328 11.20 -3.53 -5.44
N GLN A 329 11.77 -3.55 -4.23
CA GLN A 329 12.58 -2.45 -3.74
C GLN A 329 13.99 -2.84 -3.32
N TYR A 330 14.18 -4.04 -2.78
CA TYR A 330 15.43 -4.39 -2.10
C TYR A 330 16.16 -5.59 -2.68
N ILE A 331 15.50 -6.44 -3.48
CA ILE A 331 16.17 -7.58 -4.10
C ILE A 331 16.73 -7.13 -5.45
N ASN A 332 18.01 -6.84 -5.46
CA ASN A 332 18.77 -6.48 -6.66
C ASN A 332 19.95 -7.44 -6.90
N ASP A 333 20.31 -8.23 -5.91
CA ASP A 333 21.41 -9.19 -5.91
C ASP A 333 20.89 -10.53 -5.38
N ASP A 334 21.72 -11.57 -5.40
CA ASP A 334 21.38 -12.91 -4.95
C ASP A 334 21.51 -13.01 -3.40
N PRO A 335 20.40 -12.91 -2.65
CA PRO A 335 20.45 -13.04 -1.20
C PRO A 335 20.67 -14.50 -0.82
N THR A 336 21.30 -14.74 0.33
CA THR A 336 21.29 -16.07 0.93
C THR A 336 19.85 -16.43 1.28
N SER A 337 19.39 -17.57 0.81
CA SER A 337 18.04 -18.07 1.01
C SER A 337 18.04 -19.57 1.35
N ILE A 338 16.92 -20.07 1.88
CA ILE A 338 16.75 -21.52 2.06
C ILE A 338 16.85 -22.23 0.70
N VAL A 339 16.34 -21.60 -0.38
CA VAL A 339 16.37 -22.13 -1.75
C VAL A 339 17.80 -22.25 -2.23
N SER A 340 18.62 -21.17 -2.14
CA SER A 340 20.03 -21.22 -2.54
C SER A 340 20.83 -22.23 -1.74
N ASN A 341 20.53 -22.38 -0.44
CA ASN A 341 21.18 -23.37 0.41
C ASN A 341 20.83 -24.80 -0.01
N LEU A 342 19.56 -25.08 -0.30
CA LEU A 342 19.11 -26.38 -0.79
C LEU A 342 19.73 -26.72 -2.16
N LYS A 343 19.78 -25.73 -3.06
CA LYS A 343 20.44 -25.87 -4.36
C LYS A 343 21.92 -26.24 -4.21
N ASN A 344 22.62 -25.60 -3.27
CA ASN A 344 24.05 -25.88 -3.02
C ASN A 344 24.32 -27.32 -2.56
N ILE A 345 23.32 -27.99 -1.95
CA ILE A 345 23.43 -29.42 -1.58
C ILE A 345 22.74 -30.35 -2.58
N GLY A 346 22.44 -29.85 -3.78
CA GLY A 346 22.02 -30.62 -4.94
C GLY A 346 20.53 -30.84 -5.07
N TYR A 347 19.69 -29.99 -4.49
CA TYR A 347 18.27 -29.98 -4.75
C TYR A 347 17.95 -29.26 -6.08
N THR A 348 17.02 -29.81 -6.85
CA THR A 348 16.27 -29.06 -7.87
C THR A 348 15.22 -28.22 -7.15
N THR A 349 15.22 -26.94 -7.41
CA THR A 349 14.37 -25.97 -6.70
C THR A 349 13.30 -25.40 -7.61
N VAL A 350 12.03 -25.54 -7.21
CA VAL A 350 10.85 -25.23 -8.03
C VAL A 350 9.95 -24.25 -7.29
N ALA A 351 9.56 -23.17 -7.95
CA ALA A 351 8.52 -22.25 -7.46
C ALA A 351 7.26 -22.36 -8.33
N MET A 352 6.09 -22.43 -7.70
CA MET A 352 4.80 -22.47 -8.36
C MET A 352 3.87 -21.39 -7.81
N HIS A 353 3.36 -20.54 -8.70
CA HIS A 353 2.41 -19.49 -8.34
C HIS A 353 1.39 -19.31 -9.46
N PRO A 354 0.14 -19.72 -9.28
CA PRO A 354 -0.88 -19.75 -10.34
C PRO A 354 -1.43 -18.34 -10.66
N TYR A 355 -0.55 -17.36 -10.78
CA TYR A 355 -0.86 -15.98 -11.13
C TYR A 355 0.20 -15.39 -12.07
N TYR A 356 0.04 -14.11 -12.44
CA TYR A 356 0.96 -13.47 -13.38
C TYR A 356 2.40 -13.42 -12.87
N ALA A 357 3.34 -13.80 -13.69
CA ALA A 357 4.78 -13.77 -13.39
C ALA A 357 5.29 -12.38 -12.98
N THR A 358 4.67 -11.33 -13.52
CA THR A 358 4.98 -9.93 -13.18
C THR A 358 4.37 -9.49 -11.85
N GLY A 359 3.45 -10.26 -11.27
CA GLY A 359 2.88 -10.02 -9.95
C GLY A 359 4.00 -9.94 -8.91
N TRP A 360 4.08 -8.81 -8.21
CA TRP A 360 5.16 -8.50 -7.26
C TRP A 360 6.58 -8.67 -7.82
N SER A 361 6.76 -8.66 -9.14
CA SER A 361 8.07 -8.88 -9.82
C SER A 361 8.67 -10.27 -9.58
N ARG A 362 7.87 -11.29 -9.29
CA ARG A 362 8.36 -12.67 -9.01
C ARG A 362 9.24 -13.24 -10.09
N ASN A 363 8.92 -12.96 -11.36
CA ASN A 363 9.76 -13.37 -12.51
C ASN A 363 11.20 -12.84 -12.46
N LYS A 364 11.44 -11.75 -11.74
CA LYS A 364 12.79 -11.20 -11.54
C LYS A 364 13.43 -11.72 -10.27
N VAL A 365 12.63 -11.89 -9.22
CA VAL A 365 13.10 -12.21 -7.88
C VAL A 365 13.39 -13.70 -7.68
N TYR A 366 12.57 -14.58 -8.20
CA TYR A 366 12.77 -16.03 -8.02
C TYR A 366 14.12 -16.54 -8.51
N PRO A 367 14.66 -16.09 -9.67
CA PRO A 367 16.03 -16.42 -10.05
C PRO A 367 17.09 -15.97 -9.03
N HIS A 368 16.95 -14.77 -8.44
CA HIS A 368 17.84 -14.27 -7.41
C HIS A 368 17.77 -15.09 -6.11
N LEU A 369 16.60 -15.61 -5.76
CA LEU A 369 16.44 -16.50 -4.62
C LEU A 369 17.05 -17.88 -4.84
N GLY A 370 17.28 -18.27 -6.10
CA GLY A 370 17.95 -19.52 -6.47
C GLY A 370 17.06 -20.58 -7.11
N TYR A 371 15.80 -20.27 -7.44
CA TYR A 371 14.91 -21.23 -8.09
C TYR A 371 15.39 -21.62 -9.50
N ASP A 372 15.38 -22.93 -9.80
CA ASP A 372 15.74 -23.50 -11.11
C ASP A 372 14.55 -23.49 -12.07
N GLU A 373 13.36 -23.79 -11.55
CA GLU A 373 12.12 -23.87 -12.33
C GLU A 373 11.09 -22.92 -11.72
N THR A 374 10.34 -22.23 -12.56
CA THR A 374 9.23 -21.35 -12.12
C THR A 374 8.00 -21.60 -12.97
N TYR A 375 6.86 -21.81 -12.34
CA TYR A 375 5.57 -22.00 -12.97
C TYR A 375 4.62 -20.87 -12.58
N PHE A 376 4.05 -20.22 -13.60
CA PHE A 376 3.11 -19.12 -13.44
C PHE A 376 1.80 -19.43 -14.16
N ILE A 377 0.85 -18.50 -14.18
CA ILE A 377 -0.51 -18.70 -14.67
C ILE A 377 -0.58 -19.41 -16.04
N ASP A 378 0.35 -19.12 -16.95
CA ASP A 378 0.38 -19.71 -18.29
C ASP A 378 0.75 -21.21 -18.30
N ASP A 379 1.30 -21.71 -17.20
CA ASP A 379 1.72 -23.10 -17.02
C ASP A 379 0.62 -23.98 -16.40
N PHE A 380 -0.53 -23.40 -16.06
CA PHE A 380 -1.68 -24.07 -15.45
C PHE A 380 -2.86 -24.17 -16.42
N ASP A 381 -3.78 -25.10 -16.16
CA ASP A 381 -5.02 -25.25 -16.93
C ASP A 381 -5.97 -24.06 -16.64
N GLN A 382 -6.00 -23.11 -17.55
CA GLN A 382 -6.84 -21.92 -17.43
C GLN A 382 -8.36 -22.19 -17.62
N THR A 383 -8.76 -23.43 -17.80
CA THR A 383 -10.19 -23.81 -17.75
C THR A 383 -10.66 -24.09 -16.33
N LYS A 384 -9.73 -24.36 -15.42
CA LYS A 384 -9.99 -24.61 -13.99
C LYS A 384 -9.91 -23.31 -13.18
N ILE A 385 -10.90 -22.46 -13.37
CA ILE A 385 -10.97 -21.14 -12.72
C ILE A 385 -12.17 -21.09 -11.78
N LEU A 386 -11.93 -20.59 -10.57
CA LEU A 386 -12.95 -20.23 -9.61
C LEU A 386 -12.74 -18.78 -9.19
N ARG A 387 -13.77 -17.92 -9.28
CA ARG A 387 -13.70 -16.51 -8.91
C ARG A 387 -12.53 -15.73 -9.54
N GLU A 388 -12.27 -16.01 -10.84
CA GLU A 388 -11.20 -15.38 -11.64
C GLU A 388 -9.77 -15.83 -11.33
N TYR A 389 -9.57 -16.85 -10.51
CA TYR A 389 -8.26 -17.42 -10.19
C TYR A 389 -8.22 -18.92 -10.53
N ILE A 390 -7.02 -19.41 -10.81
CA ILE A 390 -6.77 -20.85 -10.93
C ILE A 390 -7.15 -21.50 -9.60
N THR A 391 -7.82 -22.65 -9.64
CA THR A 391 -8.23 -23.37 -8.42
C THR A 391 -7.02 -23.92 -7.68
N ASP A 392 -7.13 -24.00 -6.35
CA ASP A 392 -6.09 -24.62 -5.51
C ASP A 392 -5.90 -26.08 -5.87
N GLN A 393 -6.96 -26.77 -6.28
CA GLN A 393 -6.87 -28.15 -6.77
C GLN A 393 -5.93 -28.28 -7.98
N GLU A 394 -5.99 -27.33 -8.94
CA GLU A 394 -5.10 -27.35 -10.10
C GLU A 394 -3.65 -27.13 -9.70
N LEU A 395 -3.40 -26.25 -8.73
CA LEU A 395 -2.06 -26.06 -8.16
C LEU A 395 -1.55 -27.35 -7.53
N TYR A 396 -2.36 -28.03 -6.72
CA TYR A 396 -1.98 -29.29 -6.07
C TYR A 396 -1.77 -30.41 -7.09
N ASP A 397 -2.62 -30.50 -8.10
CA ASP A 397 -2.45 -31.45 -9.20
C ASP A 397 -1.10 -31.23 -9.91
N LYS A 398 -0.70 -29.97 -10.12
CA LYS A 398 0.58 -29.59 -10.71
C LYS A 398 1.77 -29.95 -9.83
N ILE A 399 1.66 -29.78 -8.52
CA ILE A 399 2.70 -30.19 -7.56
C ILE A 399 2.87 -31.70 -7.59
N ILE A 400 1.77 -32.47 -7.60
CA ILE A 400 1.77 -33.92 -7.65
C ILE A 400 2.40 -34.41 -8.97
N ASP A 401 1.99 -33.82 -10.09
CA ASP A 401 2.54 -34.17 -11.42
C ASP A 401 4.07 -33.93 -11.47
N ARG A 402 4.57 -32.81 -10.91
CA ARG A 402 6.01 -32.56 -10.86
C ARG A 402 6.75 -33.54 -9.93
N TYR A 403 6.12 -33.87 -8.81
CA TYR A 403 6.65 -34.89 -7.90
C TYR A 403 6.71 -36.29 -8.53
N GLU A 404 5.68 -36.71 -9.24
CA GLU A 404 5.63 -38.00 -9.89
C GLU A 404 6.63 -38.14 -11.06
N LYS A 405 6.95 -37.02 -11.71
CA LYS A 405 7.91 -36.96 -12.83
C LYS A 405 9.38 -36.88 -12.38
N LYS A 406 9.64 -36.76 -11.10
CA LYS A 406 11.01 -36.71 -10.63
C LYS A 406 11.72 -38.07 -10.83
N SER A 407 13.03 -38.04 -11.08
CA SER A 407 13.83 -39.25 -11.03
C SER A 407 14.06 -39.75 -9.60
N ASP A 408 14.39 -41.04 -9.45
CA ASP A 408 14.61 -41.64 -8.13
C ASP A 408 15.74 -40.97 -7.36
N ASP A 409 16.75 -40.45 -8.05
CA ASP A 409 17.92 -39.78 -7.47
C ASP A 409 17.74 -38.25 -7.30
N GLU A 410 16.65 -37.71 -7.82
CA GLU A 410 16.41 -36.27 -7.76
C GLU A 410 16.01 -35.85 -6.34
N LYS A 411 16.78 -34.92 -5.77
CA LYS A 411 16.42 -34.20 -4.55
C LYS A 411 15.53 -33.01 -4.99
N LEU A 412 14.29 -32.99 -4.59
CA LEU A 412 13.32 -32.03 -5.07
C LEU A 412 12.81 -31.14 -3.94
N HIS A 413 12.89 -29.82 -4.16
CA HIS A 413 12.24 -28.81 -3.34
C HIS A 413 11.18 -28.08 -4.18
N ILE A 414 9.93 -28.10 -3.77
CA ILE A 414 8.85 -27.33 -4.36
C ILE A 414 8.33 -26.33 -3.33
N ARG A 415 8.28 -25.09 -3.69
CA ARG A 415 7.56 -24.05 -2.96
C ARG A 415 6.39 -23.58 -3.80
N SER A 416 5.22 -23.60 -3.22
CA SER A 416 4.01 -23.08 -3.88
C SER A 416 3.34 -22.03 -3.02
N GLU A 417 2.62 -21.15 -3.69
CA GLU A 417 1.71 -20.18 -3.10
C GLU A 417 0.39 -20.33 -3.82
N GLU A 418 -0.63 -20.72 -3.09
CA GLU A 418 -1.97 -20.74 -3.62
C GLU A 418 -2.53 -19.30 -3.65
N HIS A 419 -3.37 -19.03 -4.63
CA HIS A 419 -4.01 -17.72 -4.76
C HIS A 419 -5.49 -17.82 -4.45
N THR A 420 -5.78 -18.30 -3.28
CA THR A 420 -7.09 -18.52 -2.63
C THR A 420 -8.32 -18.27 -3.50
N SER A 421 -8.53 -19.10 -4.49
CA SER A 421 -9.75 -19.09 -5.29
C SER A 421 -10.99 -19.33 -4.44
N GLU A 422 -10.84 -20.08 -3.35
CA GLU A 422 -11.91 -20.48 -2.43
C GLU A 422 -12.16 -19.45 -1.33
N LEU A 423 -11.16 -18.67 -0.91
CA LEU A 423 -11.20 -17.83 0.29
C LEU A 423 -11.06 -16.33 0.03
N GLN A 424 -11.23 -15.89 -1.21
CA GLN A 424 -11.00 -14.50 -1.59
C GLN A 424 -12.08 -13.54 -1.09
N SER A 425 -11.87 -13.05 -0.01
CA SER A 425 -12.00 -11.74 0.61
C SER A 425 -12.16 -11.94 2.11
N HIS A 426 -11.38 -11.24 2.87
CA HIS A 426 -11.55 -11.18 4.33
C HIS A 426 -12.99 -10.76 4.73
N HIS A 427 -13.68 -10.02 3.86
CA HIS A 427 -15.10 -9.68 4.02
C HIS A 427 -16.03 -10.84 3.72
N ASP A 428 -15.75 -11.66 2.72
CA ASP A 428 -16.66 -12.74 2.32
C ASP A 428 -16.59 -13.92 3.28
N LEU A 429 -15.48 -14.18 3.93
CA LEU A 429 -15.37 -15.27 4.90
C LEU A 429 -16.21 -14.99 6.14
N VAL A 430 -16.12 -13.79 6.67
CA VAL A 430 -16.92 -13.36 7.83
C VAL A 430 -18.41 -13.26 7.45
N CYS A 431 -18.73 -12.73 6.27
CA CYS A 431 -20.10 -12.59 5.81
C CYS A 431 -20.73 -13.93 5.39
N ARG A 432 -20.00 -14.88 4.77
CA ARG A 432 -20.57 -16.21 4.46
C ARG A 432 -20.86 -17.03 5.70
N LEU A 433 -19.97 -17.04 6.68
CA LEU A 433 -20.24 -17.70 7.97
C LEU A 433 -21.44 -17.10 8.71
N LEU A 434 -21.79 -15.84 8.42
CA LEU A 434 -22.98 -15.16 8.98
C LEU A 434 -24.23 -15.25 8.10
N LEU A 435 -24.08 -15.48 6.78
CA LEU A 435 -25.21 -15.49 5.82
C LEU A 435 -25.71 -16.89 5.43
N GLU A 436 -24.98 -17.95 5.75
CA GLU A 436 -25.45 -19.34 5.61
C GLU A 436 -26.28 -19.83 6.83
N LYS A 437 -26.99 -18.89 7.49
CA LYS A 437 -27.97 -19.19 8.52
C LYS A 437 -29.36 -19.04 7.96
#